data_a02a6d7421e428f299f2485e447b30de
#
_entry.id   a02a6d7421e428f299f2485e447b30de
#
_cell.length_a   1.000
_cell.length_b   1.000
_cell.length_c   1.000
_cell.angle_alpha   90.00
_cell.angle_beta   90.00
_cell.angle_gamma   90.00
#
_symmetry.space_group_name_H-M   'P 1'
#
loop_
_entity.id
_entity.type
_entity.pdbx_description
1 polymer ?
#
loop_
_entity_poly.entity_id
_entity_poly.type
_entity_poly.pdbx_seq_one_letter_code
_entity_poly.pdbx_strand_id
1 'polypeptide(L)'
;MGSRSNRCSGQRPAQQGFAYLWALMMVLVMGIYLGAVGEAWQTRMLRAKEEQLMRQGDEIRVAIKRYTEQQGQQMQYPKTLDDLVQDPRVPFPRHFLRRPYKDPITDEDWGYIAAPGGGFMGVYSKSRQRPLKQANFPTQYVGFIDKQTYDEWKFAHWPTNNGGGRK
;
A
#
# COMPACT_ATOMS: atom_id res chain seq x y z
N MET A 1 -55.67 -5.93 -73.52
CA MET A 1 -56.21 -6.19 -72.19
C MET A 1 -55.01 -6.51 -71.29
N GLY A 2 -54.49 -5.52 -70.59
CA GLY A 2 -53.29 -5.64 -69.71
C GLY A 2 -53.68 -5.39 -68.30
N SER A 3 -53.61 -6.41 -67.46
CA SER A 3 -53.82 -6.36 -66.00
C SER A 3 -52.56 -5.90 -65.32
N ARG A 4 -52.55 -4.71 -64.71
CA ARG A 4 -51.51 -4.20 -63.84
C ARG A 4 -51.75 -4.67 -62.41
N SER A 5 -50.93 -5.58 -61.90
CA SER A 5 -50.89 -5.92 -60.49
C SER A 5 -50.06 -4.93 -59.72
N ASN A 6 -50.69 -4.07 -58.88
CA ASN A 6 -50.08 -3.23 -57.88
C ASN A 6 -49.61 -4.10 -56.71
N ARG A 7 -48.28 -4.24 -56.51
CA ARG A 7 -47.72 -4.76 -55.28
C ARG A 7 -47.66 -3.61 -54.29
N CYS A 8 -48.50 -3.63 -53.27
CA CYS A 8 -48.35 -2.84 -52.07
C CYS A 8 -47.13 -3.33 -51.29
N SER A 9 -46.09 -2.56 -51.28
CA SER A 9 -44.97 -2.72 -50.35
C SER A 9 -45.41 -2.22 -48.98
N GLY A 10 -45.76 -3.16 -48.12
CA GLY A 10 -46.04 -2.87 -46.70
C GLY A 10 -44.74 -2.39 -45.99
N GLN A 11 -44.62 -1.11 -45.76
CA GLN A 11 -43.65 -0.54 -44.85
C GLN A 11 -43.97 -0.98 -43.42
N ARG A 12 -43.02 -1.64 -42.78
CA ARG A 12 -43.07 -1.97 -41.33
C ARG A 12 -42.30 -0.89 -40.56
N PRO A 13 -42.94 0.13 -39.99
CA PRO A 13 -42.28 1.22 -39.29
C PRO A 13 -42.18 1.04 -37.77
N ALA A 14 -42.61 -0.08 -37.19
CA ALA A 14 -42.77 -0.19 -35.75
C ALA A 14 -41.65 -0.85 -34.94
N GLN A 15 -40.61 -1.38 -35.58
CA GLN A 15 -39.57 -2.13 -34.85
C GLN A 15 -38.28 -1.35 -34.55
N GLN A 16 -38.05 -0.21 -35.15
CA GLN A 16 -36.80 0.57 -34.99
C GLN A 16 -36.72 1.28 -33.62
N GLY A 17 -37.83 1.70 -33.03
CA GLY A 17 -37.83 2.37 -31.71
C GLY A 17 -37.49 1.46 -30.55
N PHE A 18 -37.86 0.18 -30.64
CA PHE A 18 -37.62 -0.79 -29.56
C PHE A 18 -36.15 -1.22 -29.48
N ALA A 19 -35.52 -1.37 -30.62
CA ALA A 19 -34.07 -1.70 -30.69
C ALA A 19 -33.20 -0.60 -30.09
N TYR A 20 -33.57 0.67 -30.29
CA TYR A 20 -32.85 1.79 -29.73
C TYR A 20 -32.95 1.85 -28.19
N LEU A 21 -34.16 1.62 -27.65
CA LEU A 21 -34.40 1.51 -26.19
C LEU A 21 -33.59 0.38 -25.55
N TRP A 22 -33.54 -0.77 -26.23
CA TRP A 22 -32.74 -1.91 -25.80
C TRP A 22 -31.25 -1.61 -25.81
N ALA A 23 -30.76 -0.92 -26.85
CA ALA A 23 -29.37 -0.50 -26.94
C ALA A 23 -28.99 0.48 -25.82
N LEU A 24 -29.84 1.48 -25.55
CA LEU A 24 -29.63 2.41 -24.43
C LEU A 24 -29.63 1.70 -23.07
N MET A 25 -30.53 0.75 -22.86
CA MET A 25 -30.59 -0.05 -21.63
C MET A 25 -29.35 -0.91 -21.46
N MET A 26 -28.84 -1.51 -22.54
CA MET A 26 -27.55 -2.26 -22.50
C MET A 26 -26.37 -1.36 -22.12
N VAL A 27 -26.27 -0.18 -22.71
CA VAL A 27 -25.21 0.78 -22.39
C VAL A 27 -25.29 1.23 -20.94
N LEU A 28 -26.50 1.50 -20.43
CA LEU A 28 -26.74 1.86 -19.04
C LEU A 28 -26.27 0.74 -18.08
N VAL A 29 -26.70 -0.51 -18.33
CA VAL A 29 -26.33 -1.67 -17.52
C VAL A 29 -24.82 -1.88 -17.54
N MET A 30 -24.20 -1.77 -18.73
CA MET A 30 -22.76 -1.90 -18.89
C MET A 30 -21.98 -0.80 -18.13
N GLY A 31 -22.50 0.43 -18.13
CA GLY A 31 -21.92 1.56 -17.38
C GLY A 31 -21.94 1.31 -15.87
N ILE A 32 -23.05 0.84 -15.32
CA ILE A 32 -23.18 0.48 -13.90
C ILE A 32 -22.22 -0.66 -13.53
N TYR A 33 -22.14 -1.67 -14.39
CA TYR A 33 -21.25 -2.83 -14.15
C TYR A 33 -19.78 -2.43 -14.14
N LEU A 34 -19.34 -1.59 -15.08
CA LEU A 34 -17.97 -1.08 -15.12
C LEU A 34 -17.63 -0.23 -13.90
N GLY A 35 -18.57 0.58 -13.39
CA GLY A 35 -18.39 1.34 -12.16
C GLY A 35 -18.13 0.45 -10.95
N ALA A 36 -18.95 -0.58 -10.75
CA ALA A 36 -18.81 -1.54 -9.65
C ALA A 36 -17.48 -2.32 -9.70
N VAL A 37 -17.02 -2.69 -10.90
CA VAL A 37 -15.71 -3.35 -11.08
C VAL A 37 -14.56 -2.43 -10.70
N GLY A 38 -14.66 -1.13 -11.03
CA GLY A 38 -13.63 -0.14 -10.70
C GLY A 38 -13.40 0.03 -9.19
N GLU A 39 -14.46 0.09 -8.40
CA GLU A 39 -14.37 0.19 -6.93
C GLU A 39 -13.74 -1.06 -6.30
N ALA A 40 -14.12 -2.24 -6.77
CA ALA A 40 -13.53 -3.51 -6.30
C ALA A 40 -12.03 -3.59 -6.60
N TRP A 41 -11.59 -3.07 -7.74
CA TRP A 41 -10.18 -3.03 -8.11
C TRP A 41 -9.38 -2.10 -7.20
N GLN A 42 -9.86 -0.89 -6.95
CA GLN A 42 -9.19 0.08 -6.07
C GLN A 42 -8.98 -0.48 -4.66
N THR A 43 -9.99 -1.12 -4.11
CA THR A 43 -9.90 -1.74 -2.77
C THR A 43 -8.85 -2.86 -2.73
N ARG A 44 -8.78 -3.70 -3.77
CA ARG A 44 -7.77 -4.77 -3.86
C ARG A 44 -6.35 -4.22 -3.98
N MET A 45 -6.17 -3.18 -4.80
CA MET A 45 -4.87 -2.52 -4.94
C MET A 45 -4.41 -1.90 -3.63
N LEU A 46 -5.31 -1.23 -2.90
CA LEU A 46 -4.96 -0.64 -1.61
C LEU A 46 -4.60 -1.71 -0.57
N ARG A 47 -5.31 -2.83 -0.50
CA ARG A 47 -4.95 -3.97 0.37
C ARG A 47 -3.57 -4.53 0.03
N ALA A 48 -3.26 -4.69 -1.25
CA ALA A 48 -1.93 -5.15 -1.67
C ALA A 48 -0.82 -4.16 -1.25
N LYS A 49 -1.06 -2.86 -1.36
CA LYS A 49 -0.15 -1.82 -0.87
C LYS A 49 0.02 -1.85 0.65
N GLU A 50 -1.05 -2.09 1.42
CA GLU A 50 -0.97 -2.27 2.88
C GLU A 50 -0.13 -3.48 3.29
N GLU A 51 -0.33 -4.61 2.63
CA GLU A 51 0.48 -5.81 2.89
C GLU A 51 1.96 -5.56 2.58
N GLN A 52 2.22 -4.84 1.49
CA GLN A 52 3.57 -4.44 1.11
C GLN A 52 4.17 -3.45 2.13
N LEU A 53 3.38 -2.48 2.62
CA LEU A 53 3.77 -1.53 3.67
C LEU A 53 4.20 -2.26 4.95
N MET A 54 3.35 -3.19 5.41
CA MET A 54 3.63 -4.00 6.60
C MET A 54 4.90 -4.83 6.46
N ARG A 55 5.08 -5.48 5.32
CA ARG A 55 6.27 -6.32 5.04
C ARG A 55 7.53 -5.48 4.95
N GLN A 56 7.53 -4.41 4.15
CA GLN A 56 8.71 -3.55 3.98
C GLN A 56 9.06 -2.80 5.26
N GLY A 57 8.04 -2.30 5.99
CA GLY A 57 8.25 -1.66 7.29
C GLY A 57 8.87 -2.61 8.31
N ASP A 58 8.44 -3.88 8.34
CA ASP A 58 9.04 -4.89 9.22
C ASP A 58 10.47 -5.25 8.79
N GLU A 59 10.73 -5.40 7.49
CA GLU A 59 12.08 -5.63 6.97
C GLU A 59 13.04 -4.50 7.38
N ILE A 60 12.62 -3.24 7.25
CA ILE A 60 13.43 -2.08 7.67
C ILE A 60 13.65 -2.11 9.18
N ARG A 61 12.61 -2.36 9.98
CA ARG A 61 12.73 -2.47 11.44
C ARG A 61 13.73 -3.54 11.85
N VAL A 62 13.67 -4.73 11.23
CA VAL A 62 14.59 -5.83 11.50
C VAL A 62 16.03 -5.48 11.04
N ALA A 63 16.15 -4.77 9.91
CA ALA A 63 17.46 -4.30 9.43
C ALA A 63 18.09 -3.30 10.43
N ILE A 64 17.31 -2.33 10.94
CA ILE A 64 17.77 -1.39 11.98
C ILE A 64 18.21 -2.15 13.23
N LYS A 65 17.41 -3.13 13.68
CA LYS A 65 17.77 -3.97 14.83
C LYS A 65 19.13 -4.64 14.62
N ARG A 66 19.32 -5.33 13.50
CA ARG A 66 20.58 -6.01 13.19
C ARG A 66 21.74 -5.04 13.07
N TYR A 67 21.50 -3.85 12.50
CA TYR A 67 22.51 -2.80 12.37
C TYR A 67 22.98 -2.30 13.72
N THR A 68 22.08 -2.12 14.70
CA THR A 68 22.39 -1.65 16.05
C THR A 68 23.02 -2.74 16.94
N GLU A 69 22.56 -3.98 16.82
CA GLU A 69 23.06 -5.10 17.64
C GLU A 69 24.49 -5.53 17.30
N GLN A 70 24.95 -5.31 16.07
CA GLN A 70 26.27 -5.76 15.62
C GLN A 70 27.44 -4.93 16.14
N GLN A 71 27.20 -3.78 16.77
CA GLN A 71 28.28 -2.88 17.18
C GLN A 71 28.78 -3.02 18.62
N GLY A 72 28.33 -3.99 19.38
CA GLY A 72 28.95 -4.41 20.65
C GLY A 72 29.11 -3.38 21.78
N GLN A 73 29.31 -2.09 21.53
CA GLN A 73 29.55 -1.10 22.57
C GLN A 73 28.95 0.30 22.37
N GLN A 74 28.56 0.70 21.16
CA GLN A 74 27.86 1.97 20.93
C GLN A 74 26.66 1.73 20.03
N MET A 75 25.45 1.97 20.54
CA MET A 75 24.22 1.97 19.75
C MET A 75 24.29 3.12 18.73
N GLN A 76 24.93 2.87 17.59
CA GLN A 76 24.84 3.80 16.45
C GLN A 76 23.69 3.40 15.57
N TYR A 77 22.80 4.35 15.33
CA TYR A 77 21.69 4.19 14.42
C TYR A 77 22.08 4.61 12.99
N PRO A 78 21.46 4.00 11.96
CA PRO A 78 21.69 4.42 10.58
C PRO A 78 21.20 5.84 10.36
N LYS A 79 21.88 6.60 9.48
CA LYS A 79 21.46 7.96 9.11
C LYS A 79 20.52 7.98 7.93
N THR A 80 20.69 7.03 7.00
CA THR A 80 19.91 6.88 5.79
C THR A 80 19.54 5.41 5.57
N LEU A 81 18.56 5.13 4.71
CA LEU A 81 18.24 3.76 4.30
C LEU A 81 19.40 3.12 3.52
N ASP A 82 20.22 3.92 2.84
CA ASP A 82 21.38 3.44 2.11
C ASP A 82 22.43 2.86 3.05
N ASP A 83 22.56 3.37 4.28
CA ASP A 83 23.45 2.80 5.31
C ASP A 83 23.04 1.37 5.69
N LEU A 84 21.77 1.02 5.53
CA LEU A 84 21.27 -0.35 5.73
C LEU A 84 21.51 -1.22 4.50
N VAL A 85 21.56 -0.63 3.30
CA VAL A 85 21.89 -1.36 2.07
C VAL A 85 23.39 -1.64 2.01
N GLN A 86 24.22 -0.67 2.38
CA GLN A 86 25.67 -0.84 2.46
C GLN A 86 26.19 -0.15 3.72
N ASP A 87 26.71 -0.96 4.65
CA ASP A 87 27.22 -0.47 5.93
C ASP A 87 28.51 0.36 5.71
N PRO A 88 28.47 1.69 5.95
CA PRO A 88 29.64 2.55 5.73
C PRO A 88 30.75 2.36 6.78
N ARG A 89 30.46 1.62 7.86
CA ARG A 89 31.38 1.44 8.99
C ARG A 89 32.43 0.33 8.79
N VAL A 90 32.22 -0.50 7.78
CA VAL A 90 33.09 -1.63 7.49
C VAL A 90 33.65 -1.56 6.06
N PRO A 91 34.91 -1.97 5.84
CA PRO A 91 35.53 -1.89 4.52
C PRO A 91 35.07 -2.99 3.56
N PHE A 92 34.28 -3.96 4.04
CA PHE A 92 33.78 -5.08 3.22
C PHE A 92 32.25 -4.92 3.03
N PRO A 93 31.69 -5.42 1.92
CA PRO A 93 30.26 -5.30 1.65
C PRO A 93 29.44 -6.02 2.72
N ARG A 94 28.66 -5.27 3.47
CA ARG A 94 27.69 -5.79 4.44
C ARG A 94 26.34 -5.18 4.18
N HIS A 95 25.34 -6.02 3.98
CA HIS A 95 24.00 -5.63 3.64
C HIS A 95 23.02 -6.09 4.72
N PHE A 96 22.20 -5.18 5.24
CA PHE A 96 21.07 -5.46 6.15
C PHE A 96 19.75 -5.39 5.43
N LEU A 97 19.72 -4.62 4.31
CA LEU A 97 18.56 -4.42 3.46
C LEU A 97 18.97 -4.66 2.01
N ARG A 98 18.11 -5.25 1.20
CA ARG A 98 18.43 -5.54 -0.22
C ARG A 98 18.51 -4.29 -1.08
N ARG A 99 17.65 -3.31 -0.81
CA ARG A 99 17.55 -2.04 -1.54
C ARG A 99 16.88 -1.00 -0.66
N PRO A 100 17.05 0.29 -0.91
CA PRO A 100 16.26 1.32 -0.26
C PRO A 100 14.82 1.21 -0.78
N TYR A 101 13.87 0.88 0.10
CA TYR A 101 12.46 0.81 -0.24
C TYR A 101 11.85 2.20 -0.20
N LYS A 102 10.91 2.46 -1.11
CA LYS A 102 9.98 3.59 -1.03
C LYS A 102 8.70 3.18 -0.32
N ASP A 103 8.00 4.15 0.24
CA ASP A 103 6.68 3.94 0.86
C ASP A 103 5.67 3.48 -0.20
N PRO A 104 5.07 2.28 -0.09
CA PRO A 104 4.14 1.77 -1.10
C PRO A 104 2.83 2.54 -1.23
N ILE A 105 2.47 3.32 -0.21
CA ILE A 105 1.22 4.11 -0.21
C ILE A 105 1.41 5.41 -0.97
N THR A 106 2.49 6.14 -0.68
CA THR A 106 2.77 7.47 -1.26
C THR A 106 3.68 7.42 -2.48
N ASP A 107 4.41 6.30 -2.69
CA ASP A 107 5.50 6.13 -3.66
C ASP A 107 6.68 7.11 -3.42
N GLU A 108 6.72 7.77 -2.25
CA GLU A 108 7.76 8.69 -1.81
C GLU A 108 8.71 8.05 -0.77
N ASP A 109 9.61 8.86 -0.25
CA ASP A 109 10.50 8.43 0.83
C ASP A 109 9.76 8.34 2.17
N TRP A 110 10.12 7.34 2.96
CA TRP A 110 9.59 7.14 4.30
C TRP A 110 9.81 8.34 5.22
N GLY A 111 8.90 8.50 6.18
CA GLY A 111 9.16 9.33 7.34
C GLY A 111 10.10 8.61 8.31
N TYR A 112 11.07 9.32 8.88
CA TYR A 112 12.03 8.75 9.83
C TYR A 112 11.67 9.09 11.28
N ILE A 113 11.80 8.11 12.17
CA ILE A 113 11.68 8.31 13.61
C ILE A 113 13.09 8.50 14.14
N ALA A 114 13.37 9.72 14.65
CA ALA A 114 14.70 10.08 15.17
C ALA A 114 15.11 9.15 16.33
N ALA A 115 16.38 8.75 16.32
CA ALA A 115 16.97 7.94 17.38
C ALA A 115 17.72 8.82 18.39
N PRO A 116 17.78 8.43 19.68
CA PRO A 116 18.66 9.07 20.66
C PRO A 116 20.11 8.88 20.22
N GLY A 117 20.85 9.98 20.08
CA GLY A 117 22.23 9.96 19.61
C GLY A 117 22.44 10.17 18.12
N GLY A 118 21.36 10.45 17.36
CA GLY A 118 21.40 10.71 15.91
C GLY A 118 21.03 9.51 15.06
N GLY A 119 20.68 9.76 13.79
CA GLY A 119 20.13 8.75 12.90
C GLY A 119 18.66 8.46 13.18
N PHE A 120 18.15 7.31 12.71
CA PHE A 120 16.74 6.92 12.88
C PHE A 120 16.61 5.49 13.42
N MET A 121 15.61 5.30 14.30
CA MET A 121 15.30 4.01 14.92
C MET A 121 14.09 3.31 14.32
N GLY A 122 13.43 3.95 13.36
CA GLY A 122 12.25 3.41 12.70
C GLY A 122 11.77 4.29 11.57
N VAL A 123 10.79 3.79 10.84
CA VAL A 123 10.15 4.45 9.71
C VAL A 123 8.64 4.45 9.86
N TYR A 124 7.97 5.34 9.15
CA TYR A 124 6.51 5.40 9.04
C TYR A 124 6.10 5.94 7.68
N SER A 125 4.89 5.62 7.23
CA SER A 125 4.31 6.21 6.02
C SER A 125 3.90 7.66 6.29
N LYS A 126 4.15 8.55 5.33
CA LYS A 126 3.69 9.96 5.42
C LYS A 126 2.22 10.13 5.03
N SER A 127 1.54 9.07 4.63
CA SER A 127 0.15 9.12 4.20
C SER A 127 -0.81 9.33 5.36
N ARG A 128 -1.69 10.32 5.22
CA ARG A 128 -2.79 10.59 6.15
C ARG A 128 -4.10 9.89 5.77
N GLN A 129 -4.06 8.98 4.80
CA GLN A 129 -5.22 8.18 4.42
C GLN A 129 -5.57 7.21 5.53
N ARG A 130 -6.86 6.86 5.61
CA ARG A 130 -7.36 5.88 6.57
C ARG A 130 -7.00 4.46 6.12
N PRO A 131 -6.39 3.64 6.98
CA PRO A 131 -6.10 2.25 6.69
C PRO A 131 -7.38 1.42 6.51
N LEU A 132 -7.34 0.48 5.56
CA LEU A 132 -8.41 -0.52 5.41
C LEU A 132 -8.28 -1.60 6.49
N LYS A 133 -7.05 -1.99 6.83
CA LYS A 133 -6.79 -2.98 7.87
C LYS A 133 -6.94 -2.33 9.25
N GLN A 134 -7.94 -2.76 10.02
CA GLN A 134 -8.23 -2.27 11.36
C GLN A 134 -8.01 -3.35 12.44
N ALA A 135 -7.85 -4.63 12.04
CA ALA A 135 -7.72 -5.76 12.96
C ALA A 135 -6.78 -6.84 12.41
N ASN A 136 -6.54 -7.89 13.20
CA ASN A 136 -5.68 -9.03 12.85
C ASN A 136 -4.23 -8.62 12.53
N PHE A 137 -3.68 -7.75 13.36
CA PHE A 137 -2.25 -7.43 13.31
C PHE A 137 -1.42 -8.50 14.03
N PRO A 138 -0.18 -8.76 13.56
CA PRO A 138 0.79 -9.56 14.32
C PRO A 138 1.01 -8.97 15.73
N THR A 139 1.36 -9.81 16.70
CA THR A 139 1.54 -9.40 18.10
C THR A 139 2.44 -8.17 18.29
N GLN A 140 3.48 -8.04 17.46
CA GLN A 140 4.40 -6.90 17.46
C GLN A 140 3.80 -5.58 16.99
N TYR A 141 2.63 -5.63 16.31
CA TYR A 141 1.93 -4.48 15.73
C TYR A 141 0.51 -4.29 16.29
N VAL A 142 0.23 -4.85 17.47
CA VAL A 142 -1.06 -4.65 18.16
C VAL A 142 -1.36 -3.16 18.38
N GLY A 143 -0.33 -2.33 18.55
CA GLY A 143 -0.48 -0.87 18.65
C GLY A 143 -0.97 -0.16 17.38
N PHE A 144 -1.17 -0.88 16.26
CA PHE A 144 -1.76 -0.32 15.03
C PHE A 144 -3.28 -0.44 15.01
N ILE A 145 -3.87 -1.18 15.96
CA ILE A 145 -5.32 -1.26 16.14
C ILE A 145 -5.84 0.16 16.45
N ASP A 146 -6.97 0.52 15.86
CA ASP A 146 -7.68 1.79 16.02
C ASP A 146 -6.92 3.04 15.52
N LYS A 147 -5.79 2.87 14.84
CA LYS A 147 -5.10 3.98 14.19
C LYS A 147 -5.90 4.51 13.01
N GLN A 148 -6.02 5.84 12.94
CA GLN A 148 -6.87 6.49 11.94
C GLN A 148 -6.14 6.76 10.63
N THR A 149 -4.79 6.79 10.68
CA THR A 149 -3.97 7.18 9.53
C THR A 149 -2.71 6.30 9.44
N TYR A 150 -2.14 6.15 8.23
CA TYR A 150 -0.91 5.37 8.04
C TYR A 150 0.32 6.01 8.69
N ASP A 151 0.35 7.32 8.91
CA ASP A 151 1.45 8.00 9.59
C ASP A 151 1.56 7.64 11.07
N GLU A 152 0.53 7.07 11.64
CA GLU A 152 0.54 6.50 12.99
C GLU A 152 1.12 5.08 13.06
N TRP A 153 1.30 4.39 11.91
CA TRP A 153 1.90 3.06 11.84
C TRP A 153 3.42 3.17 11.88
N LYS A 154 3.98 3.07 13.10
CA LYS A 154 5.41 3.28 13.35
C LYS A 154 6.14 1.94 13.41
N PHE A 155 6.98 1.68 12.42
CA PHE A 155 7.85 0.52 12.35
C PHE A 155 9.20 0.86 12.98
N ALA A 156 9.28 0.78 14.30
CA ALA A 156 10.47 1.15 15.05
C ALA A 156 11.04 -0.01 15.84
N HIS A 157 12.37 -0.03 15.97
CA HIS A 157 13.08 -0.84 16.95
C HIS A 157 13.32 0.02 18.17
N TRP A 158 12.46 -0.12 19.18
CA TRP A 158 12.63 0.57 20.45
C TRP A 158 13.76 -0.10 21.23
N PRO A 159 14.78 0.64 21.68
CA PRO A 159 15.80 0.05 22.55
C PRO A 159 15.12 -0.44 23.82
N THR A 160 15.17 -1.75 24.05
CA THR A 160 14.80 -2.32 25.34
C THR A 160 15.84 -1.85 26.34
N ASN A 161 15.48 -0.92 27.19
CA ASN A 161 16.26 -0.60 28.37
C ASN A 161 16.24 -1.83 29.31
N ASN A 162 17.14 -2.78 29.06
CA ASN A 162 17.47 -3.83 30.03
C ASN A 162 18.37 -3.28 31.15
N GLY A 163 18.09 -2.07 31.58
CA GLY A 163 18.80 -1.37 32.63
C GLY A 163 17.88 -1.08 33.80
N GLY A 164 17.82 -2.01 34.76
CA GLY A 164 17.42 -1.62 36.09
C GLY A 164 16.11 -2.14 36.61
N GLY A 165 16.17 -3.16 37.40
CA GLY A 165 15.05 -3.61 38.23
C GLY A 165 15.35 -4.85 39.04
N ARG A 166 16.57 -5.00 39.52
CA ARG A 166 16.78 -5.80 40.72
C ARG A 166 16.88 -4.84 41.91
N LYS A 167 15.83 -4.68 42.60
CA LYS A 167 15.80 -4.48 44.07
C LYS A 167 14.62 -5.24 44.62
#